data_2dba71ee5596127aa9c9b067f9ecdcce
#
_entry.id   2dba71ee5596127aa9c9b067f9ecdcce
#
_cell.length_a   1.000
_cell.length_b   1.000
_cell.length_c   1.000
_cell.angle_alpha   90.00
_cell.angle_beta   90.00
_cell.angle_gamma   90.00
#
_symmetry.space_group_name_H-M   'P 1'
#
loop_
_entity.id
_entity.type
_entity.pdbx_description
1 polymer ?
#
loop_
_entity_poly.entity_id
_entity_poly.type
_entity_poly.pdbx_seq_one_letter_code
_entity_poly.pdbx_strand_id
1 'polypeptide(L)'
;MMQHVWSVLCKNASFDVQTNSASLLNIVETIIALGNPTTEKPVLLSMEIVSLWARGKDNIPIMGESRVSIIGQDIVDVKPITLEINLSKTSFHRTRITIDGFPIAKTGRYEFCIEYRLENENDWRPAARIPFFVVSQNKLKMKAVSSA
;
A
#
# COMPACT_ATOMS: atom_id res chain seq x y z
N MET A 1 8.34 -21.55 -5.39
CA MET A 1 8.00 -20.63 -4.29
C MET A 1 7.70 -19.26 -4.86
N MET A 2 6.82 -18.51 -4.21
CA MET A 2 6.46 -17.15 -4.62
C MET A 2 7.40 -16.13 -3.99
N GLN A 3 7.68 -15.06 -4.72
CA GLN A 3 8.55 -13.97 -4.26
C GLN A 3 7.80 -12.64 -4.31
N HIS A 4 7.83 -11.90 -3.21
CA HIS A 4 7.44 -10.49 -3.23
C HIS A 4 8.62 -9.67 -3.75
N VAL A 5 8.39 -8.91 -4.83
CA VAL A 5 9.46 -8.12 -5.45
C VAL A 5 9.48 -6.71 -4.89
N TRP A 6 8.34 -6.02 -4.90
CA TRP A 6 8.20 -4.68 -4.30
C TRP A 6 6.73 -4.34 -4.08
N SER A 7 6.52 -3.38 -3.18
CA SER A 7 5.23 -2.73 -2.96
C SER A 7 5.44 -1.23 -2.79
N VAL A 8 4.58 -0.44 -3.39
CA VAL A 8 4.69 1.02 -3.40
C VAL A 8 3.33 1.64 -3.12
N LEU A 9 3.33 2.68 -2.27
CA LEU A 9 2.18 3.53 -2.02
C LEU A 9 2.30 4.78 -2.91
N CYS A 10 1.31 5.03 -3.75
CA CYS A 10 1.34 6.15 -4.70
C CYS A 10 -0.04 6.78 -4.88
N LYS A 11 -0.10 7.96 -5.46
CA LYS A 11 -1.38 8.63 -5.77
C LYS A 11 -2.08 7.96 -6.93
N ASN A 12 -1.34 7.64 -7.99
CA ASN A 12 -1.87 7.03 -9.20
C ASN A 12 -0.88 6.02 -9.76
N ALA A 13 -1.41 4.96 -10.34
CA ALA A 13 -0.64 4.00 -11.12
C ALA A 13 -1.25 3.85 -12.49
N SER A 14 -0.41 3.68 -13.50
CA SER A 14 -0.82 3.46 -14.88
C SER A 14 -0.01 2.31 -15.47
N PHE A 15 -0.66 1.47 -16.23
CA PHE A 15 -0.05 0.30 -16.84
C PHE A 15 -0.18 0.38 -18.36
N ASP A 16 0.96 0.28 -19.04
CA ASP A 16 0.98 0.25 -20.51
C ASP A 16 0.60 -1.16 -20.98
N VAL A 17 -0.47 -1.25 -21.75
CA VAL A 17 -1.00 -2.52 -22.23
C VAL A 17 -0.03 -3.18 -23.23
N GLN A 18 0.69 -2.40 -24.01
CA GLN A 18 1.60 -2.91 -25.03
C GLN A 18 2.92 -3.40 -24.46
N THR A 19 3.54 -2.60 -23.59
CA THR A 19 4.85 -2.91 -23.00
C THR A 19 4.76 -3.63 -21.68
N ASN A 20 3.56 -3.66 -21.07
CA ASN A 20 3.32 -4.16 -19.72
C ASN A 20 4.16 -3.44 -18.65
N SER A 21 4.52 -2.21 -18.92
CA SER A 21 5.26 -1.36 -17.97
C SER A 21 4.30 -0.66 -17.01
N ALA A 22 4.76 -0.41 -15.80
CA ALA A 22 4.02 0.32 -14.80
C ALA A 22 4.63 1.71 -14.60
N SER A 23 3.78 2.73 -14.48
CA SER A 23 4.18 4.08 -14.08
C SER A 23 3.49 4.40 -12.76
N LEU A 24 4.28 4.71 -11.74
CA LEU A 24 3.78 5.05 -10.40
C LEU A 24 4.00 6.53 -10.19
N LEU A 25 2.90 7.27 -10.05
CA LEU A 25 2.93 8.73 -9.94
C LEU A 25 2.72 9.17 -8.50
N ASN A 26 3.56 10.09 -8.04
CA ASN A 26 3.49 10.68 -6.71
C ASN A 26 3.54 9.61 -5.62
N ILE A 27 4.70 9.01 -5.44
CA ILE A 27 4.96 8.07 -4.35
C ILE A 27 4.74 8.79 -3.03
N VAL A 28 3.96 8.19 -2.14
CA VAL A 28 3.49 8.83 -0.91
C VAL A 28 4.35 8.39 0.27
N GLU A 29 4.87 9.39 0.99
CA GLU A 29 5.56 9.21 2.27
C GLU A 29 4.85 10.01 3.36
N THR A 30 4.31 11.15 2.99
CA THR A 30 3.65 12.09 3.91
C THR A 30 2.37 12.62 3.28
N ILE A 31 1.32 12.64 4.07
CA ILE A 31 0.03 13.23 3.71
C ILE A 31 -0.15 14.50 4.53
N ILE A 32 -0.44 15.60 3.84
CA ILE A 32 -0.58 16.90 4.46
C ILE A 32 -2.06 17.22 4.62
N ALA A 33 -2.50 17.38 5.86
CA ALA A 33 -3.85 17.79 6.18
C ALA A 33 -3.94 19.33 6.23
N LEU A 34 -5.07 19.89 5.81
CA LEU A 34 -5.34 21.33 5.86
C LEU A 34 -5.64 21.86 7.27
N GLY A 35 -5.26 21.16 8.28
CA GLY A 35 -5.49 21.45 9.69
C GLY A 35 -5.37 20.17 10.46
N ASN A 36 -5.63 20.17 11.76
CA ASN A 36 -5.63 18.95 12.53
C ASN A 36 -6.89 18.14 12.22
N PRO A 37 -6.74 16.91 11.73
CA PRO A 37 -7.89 16.06 11.49
C PRO A 37 -8.57 15.68 12.80
N THR A 38 -9.87 15.47 12.74
CA THR A 38 -10.71 15.02 13.86
C THR A 38 -11.63 13.91 13.37
N THR A 39 -12.34 13.27 14.30
CA THR A 39 -13.34 12.26 13.94
C THR A 39 -14.44 12.84 13.06
N GLU A 40 -14.83 14.11 13.28
CA GLU A 40 -15.87 14.79 12.50
C GLU A 40 -15.34 15.32 11.16
N LYS A 41 -14.06 15.70 11.12
CA LYS A 41 -13.40 16.21 9.92
C LYS A 41 -12.09 15.41 9.68
N PRO A 42 -12.20 14.14 9.28
CA PRO A 42 -11.01 13.34 9.03
C PRO A 42 -10.32 13.72 7.73
N VAL A 43 -9.05 13.35 7.62
CA VAL A 43 -8.38 13.30 6.33
C VAL A 43 -8.86 12.04 5.61
N LEU A 44 -9.31 12.19 4.37
CA LEU A 44 -9.73 11.06 3.56
C LEU A 44 -8.57 10.62 2.67
N LEU A 45 -8.09 9.42 2.89
CA LEU A 45 -7.01 8.85 2.07
C LEU A 45 -7.55 8.47 0.69
N SER A 46 -6.84 8.91 -0.35
CA SER A 46 -7.13 8.54 -1.73
C SER A 46 -5.82 8.23 -2.42
N MET A 47 -5.51 6.94 -2.57
CA MET A 47 -4.22 6.47 -3.07
C MET A 47 -4.30 5.03 -3.49
N GLU A 48 -3.20 4.52 -4.01
CA GLU A 48 -3.11 3.14 -4.48
C GLU A 48 -1.89 2.45 -3.89
N ILE A 49 -2.02 1.15 -3.59
CA ILE A 49 -0.90 0.28 -3.27
C ILE A 49 -0.72 -0.68 -4.42
N VAL A 50 0.45 -0.63 -5.05
CA VAL A 50 0.81 -1.52 -6.14
C VAL A 50 1.91 -2.45 -5.67
N SER A 51 1.73 -3.74 -5.89
CA SER A 51 2.72 -4.75 -5.52
C SER A 51 3.07 -5.61 -6.74
N LEU A 52 4.32 -6.00 -6.83
CA LEU A 52 4.79 -6.93 -7.85
C LEU A 52 5.20 -8.24 -7.18
N TRP A 53 4.66 -9.32 -7.72
CA TRP A 53 4.91 -10.69 -7.29
C TRP A 53 5.57 -11.46 -8.42
N ALA A 54 6.41 -12.40 -8.09
CA ALA A 54 7.11 -13.23 -9.07
C ALA A 54 7.12 -14.70 -8.64
N ARG A 55 7.26 -15.58 -9.62
CA ARG A 55 7.62 -16.96 -9.32
C ARG A 55 9.00 -16.99 -8.69
N GLY A 56 9.25 -18.00 -7.87
CA GLY A 56 10.58 -18.23 -7.34
C GLY A 56 11.59 -18.63 -8.40
N LYS A 57 12.82 -18.90 -7.98
CA LYS A 57 13.93 -19.24 -8.89
C LYS A 57 13.67 -20.49 -9.73
N ASP A 58 12.86 -21.42 -9.22
CA ASP A 58 12.45 -22.63 -9.92
C ASP A 58 11.44 -22.38 -11.04
N ASN A 59 10.89 -21.18 -11.11
CA ASN A 59 9.90 -20.75 -12.10
C ASN A 59 8.67 -21.68 -12.21
N ILE A 60 8.27 -22.27 -11.10
CA ILE A 60 7.11 -23.17 -11.05
C ILE A 60 5.82 -22.35 -10.98
N PRO A 61 4.81 -22.67 -11.80
CA PRO A 61 3.49 -22.07 -11.69
C PRO A 61 2.92 -22.21 -10.27
N ILE A 62 2.38 -21.12 -9.75
CA ILE A 62 1.90 -21.09 -8.37
C ILE A 62 0.76 -20.09 -8.22
N MET A 63 -0.11 -20.38 -7.26
CA MET A 63 -1.22 -19.51 -6.86
C MET A 63 -1.06 -19.15 -5.39
N GLY A 64 -1.50 -17.99 -5.04
CA GLY A 64 -1.52 -17.53 -3.65
C GLY A 64 -2.45 -16.36 -3.46
N GLU A 65 -2.37 -15.75 -2.32
CA GLU A 65 -3.13 -14.55 -2.02
C GLU A 65 -2.31 -13.58 -1.17
N SER A 66 -2.62 -12.31 -1.32
CA SER A 66 -2.07 -11.24 -0.50
C SER A 66 -3.18 -10.64 0.35
N ARG A 67 -2.85 -10.16 1.52
CA ARG A 67 -3.76 -9.31 2.27
C ARG A 67 -3.04 -8.05 2.72
N VAL A 68 -3.81 -6.95 2.75
CA VAL A 68 -3.31 -5.65 3.15
C VAL A 68 -4.16 -5.13 4.29
N SER A 69 -3.50 -4.70 5.34
CA SER A 69 -4.13 -4.05 6.49
C SER A 69 -3.44 -2.73 6.79
N ILE A 70 -4.15 -1.88 7.54
CA ILE A 70 -3.60 -0.60 8.00
C ILE A 70 -3.47 -0.63 9.51
N ILE A 71 -2.36 -0.09 10.02
CA ILE A 71 -2.07 0.02 11.44
C ILE A 71 -1.84 1.49 11.81
N GLY A 72 -2.42 1.93 12.92
CA GLY A 72 -2.25 3.27 13.47
C GLY A 72 -2.97 3.38 14.81
N GLN A 73 -2.69 4.47 15.54
CA GLN A 73 -3.22 4.68 16.89
C GLN A 73 -4.75 4.65 16.98
N ASP A 74 -5.40 5.22 15.97
CA ASP A 74 -6.84 5.38 15.90
C ASP A 74 -7.51 4.38 14.96
N ILE A 75 -6.74 3.40 14.47
CA ILE A 75 -7.26 2.38 13.56
C ILE A 75 -7.71 1.18 14.41
N VAL A 76 -9.02 0.95 14.43
CA VAL A 76 -9.65 -0.13 15.19
C VAL A 76 -10.62 -0.88 14.27
N ASP A 77 -10.58 -2.20 14.33
CA ASP A 77 -11.54 -3.10 13.66
C ASP A 77 -11.67 -2.93 12.15
N VAL A 78 -10.58 -2.57 11.48
CA VAL A 78 -10.55 -2.53 10.02
C VAL A 78 -10.17 -3.89 9.48
N LYS A 79 -11.04 -4.46 8.64
CA LYS A 79 -10.79 -5.75 8.03
C LYS A 79 -9.72 -5.66 6.95
N PRO A 80 -8.77 -6.60 6.90
CA PRO A 80 -7.82 -6.67 5.79
C PRO A 80 -8.50 -6.87 4.45
N ILE A 81 -7.89 -6.35 3.40
CA ILE A 81 -8.32 -6.60 2.02
C ILE A 81 -7.48 -7.75 1.48
N THR A 82 -8.14 -8.77 0.96
CA THR A 82 -7.48 -9.95 0.40
C THR A 82 -7.59 -9.95 -1.13
N LEU A 83 -6.48 -10.25 -1.80
CA LEU A 83 -6.36 -10.31 -3.25
C LEU A 83 -5.73 -11.62 -3.69
N GLU A 84 -6.16 -12.13 -4.83
CA GLU A 84 -5.52 -13.28 -5.46
C GLU A 84 -4.19 -12.88 -6.10
N ILE A 85 -3.17 -13.75 -5.95
CA ILE A 85 -1.92 -13.66 -6.69
C ILE A 85 -1.87 -14.86 -7.63
N ASN A 86 -1.99 -14.59 -8.94
CA ASN A 86 -2.04 -15.63 -9.94
C ASN A 86 -0.74 -15.68 -10.75
N LEU A 87 0.10 -16.62 -10.43
CA LEU A 87 1.36 -16.90 -11.14
C LEU A 87 1.30 -18.24 -11.86
N SER A 88 0.09 -18.70 -12.19
CA SER A 88 -0.10 -19.98 -12.89
C SER A 88 0.28 -19.91 -14.36
N LYS A 89 0.09 -18.76 -15.00
CA LYS A 89 0.34 -18.58 -16.44
C LYS A 89 1.47 -17.61 -16.77
N THR A 90 1.85 -16.76 -15.84
CA THR A 90 2.89 -15.74 -16.04
C THR A 90 3.92 -15.80 -14.93
N SER A 91 5.12 -15.32 -15.20
CA SER A 91 6.20 -15.26 -14.20
C SER A 91 6.05 -14.09 -13.24
N PHE A 92 5.26 -13.09 -13.62
CA PHE A 92 4.99 -11.90 -12.80
C PHE A 92 3.50 -11.64 -12.70
N HIS A 93 3.08 -11.10 -11.56
CA HIS A 93 1.71 -10.66 -11.32
C HIS A 93 1.74 -9.37 -10.51
N ARG A 94 0.99 -8.36 -10.93
CA ARG A 94 0.78 -7.14 -10.17
C ARG A 94 -0.55 -7.20 -9.44
N THR A 95 -0.53 -6.81 -8.18
CA THR A 95 -1.77 -6.54 -7.44
C THR A 95 -1.89 -5.03 -7.25
N ARG A 96 -3.11 -4.52 -7.31
CA ARG A 96 -3.43 -3.11 -7.16
C ARG A 96 -4.60 -2.96 -6.22
N ILE A 97 -4.40 -2.15 -5.17
CA ILE A 97 -5.46 -1.80 -4.23
C ILE A 97 -5.70 -0.31 -4.35
N THR A 98 -6.94 0.07 -4.62
CA THR A 98 -7.36 1.46 -4.59
C THR A 98 -7.97 1.75 -3.22
N ILE A 99 -7.40 2.74 -2.53
CA ILE A 99 -7.93 3.25 -1.28
C ILE A 99 -8.66 4.54 -1.62
N ASP A 100 -9.95 4.59 -1.35
CA ASP A 100 -10.77 5.73 -1.70
C ASP A 100 -11.64 6.15 -0.52
N GLY A 101 -11.27 7.28 0.09
CA GLY A 101 -12.04 7.85 1.17
C GLY A 101 -11.85 7.21 2.53
N PHE A 102 -10.73 6.53 2.78
CA PHE A 102 -10.46 5.97 4.11
C PHE A 102 -10.16 7.09 5.10
N PRO A 103 -10.92 7.19 6.21
CA PRO A 103 -10.78 8.33 7.13
C PRO A 103 -9.64 8.16 8.12
N ILE A 104 -8.83 9.20 8.29
CA ILE A 104 -7.80 9.32 9.30
C ILE A 104 -8.15 10.50 10.22
N ALA A 105 -8.32 10.23 11.49
CA ALA A 105 -8.79 11.21 12.47
C ALA A 105 -7.68 11.90 13.26
N LYS A 106 -6.44 11.43 13.14
CA LYS A 106 -5.29 11.98 13.89
C LYS A 106 -4.06 12.10 13.05
N THR A 107 -3.24 13.09 13.32
CA THR A 107 -1.86 13.15 12.79
C THR A 107 -1.02 12.07 13.46
N GLY A 108 0.02 11.63 12.76
CA GLY A 108 0.94 10.63 13.28
C GLY A 108 1.44 9.67 12.23
N ARG A 109 2.03 8.59 12.71
CA ARG A 109 2.59 7.53 11.87
C ARG A 109 1.61 6.40 11.70
N TYR A 110 1.46 5.97 10.45
CA TYR A 110 0.64 4.83 10.04
C TYR A 110 1.48 3.86 9.21
N GLU A 111 1.01 2.63 9.11
CA GLU A 111 1.64 1.63 8.23
C GLU A 111 0.60 0.84 7.49
N PHE A 112 0.86 0.56 6.22
CA PHE A 112 0.21 -0.53 5.51
C PHE A 112 1.06 -1.79 5.67
N CYS A 113 0.42 -2.87 6.12
CA CYS A 113 1.08 -4.16 6.28
C CYS A 113 0.62 -5.08 5.16
N ILE A 114 1.57 -5.59 4.39
CA ILE A 114 1.31 -6.49 3.27
C ILE A 114 1.84 -7.87 3.64
N GLU A 115 0.95 -8.85 3.59
CA GLU A 115 1.25 -10.24 3.88
C GLU A 115 0.82 -11.11 2.70
N TYR A 116 1.34 -12.32 2.62
CA TYR A 116 0.96 -13.27 1.58
C TYR A 116 1.00 -14.68 2.11
N ARG A 117 0.32 -15.57 1.41
CA ARG A 117 0.38 -17.02 1.63
C ARG A 117 0.14 -17.75 0.33
N LEU A 118 0.67 -18.95 0.25
CA LEU A 118 0.38 -19.84 -0.86
C LEU A 118 -1.03 -20.44 -0.71
N GLU A 119 -1.60 -20.89 -1.82
CA GLU A 119 -2.99 -21.36 -1.89
C GLU A 119 -3.35 -22.39 -0.82
N ASN A 120 -2.43 -23.29 -0.48
CA ASN A 120 -2.67 -24.38 0.47
C ASN A 120 -2.11 -24.09 1.88
N GLU A 121 -1.66 -22.89 2.14
CA GLU A 121 -1.13 -22.51 3.45
C GLU A 121 -2.18 -21.78 4.28
N ASN A 122 -2.14 -22.00 5.60
CA ASN A 122 -3.03 -21.31 6.53
C ASN A 122 -2.36 -20.05 7.10
N ASP A 123 -1.05 -20.05 7.25
CA ASP A 123 -0.33 -18.98 7.91
C ASP A 123 0.10 -17.90 6.92
N TRP A 124 -0.10 -16.66 7.32
CA TRP A 124 0.34 -15.50 6.55
C TRP A 124 1.80 -15.20 6.82
N ARG A 125 2.51 -14.82 5.77
CA ARG A 125 3.91 -14.42 5.82
C ARG A 125 4.05 -12.92 5.58
N PRO A 126 4.95 -12.23 6.29
CA PRO A 126 5.17 -10.82 6.01
C PRO A 126 5.82 -10.63 4.63
N ALA A 127 5.36 -9.63 3.88
CA ALA A 127 5.97 -9.22 2.62
C ALA A 127 6.58 -7.83 2.72
N ALA A 128 5.81 -6.85 3.20
CA ALA A 128 6.27 -5.47 3.30
C ALA A 128 5.50 -4.71 4.36
N ARG A 129 6.13 -3.66 4.88
CA ARG A 129 5.47 -2.62 5.68
C ARG A 129 5.78 -1.28 5.06
N ILE A 130 4.75 -0.51 4.75
CA ILE A 130 4.88 0.80 4.13
C ILE A 130 4.45 1.85 5.14
N PRO A 131 5.40 2.54 5.80
CA PRO A 131 5.05 3.63 6.70
C PRO A 131 4.66 4.88 5.92
N PHE A 132 3.74 5.65 6.48
CA PHE A 132 3.44 6.99 6.02
C PHE A 132 3.05 7.87 7.19
N PHE A 133 3.17 9.18 7.00
CA PHE A 133 2.85 10.15 8.03
C PHE A 133 1.69 11.02 7.60
N VAL A 134 0.82 11.34 8.54
CA VAL A 134 -0.19 12.38 8.37
C VAL A 134 0.21 13.56 9.25
N VAL A 135 0.45 14.70 8.64
CA VAL A 135 0.89 15.92 9.33
C VAL A 135 -0.07 17.06 9.05
N SER A 136 -0.15 18.02 9.97
CA SER A 136 -0.93 19.22 9.74
C SER A 136 -0.15 20.25 8.95
N GLN A 137 -0.84 21.01 8.10
CA GLN A 137 -0.24 22.04 7.26
C GLN A 137 0.56 23.08 8.04
N ASN A 138 0.12 23.44 9.25
CA ASN A 138 0.80 24.44 10.07
C ASN A 138 2.21 24.02 10.46
N LYS A 139 2.42 22.74 10.83
CA LYS A 139 3.74 22.21 11.13
C LYS A 139 4.63 22.20 9.90
N LEU A 140 4.08 21.90 8.74
CA LEU A 140 4.83 21.83 7.50
C LEU A 140 5.32 23.20 7.05
N LYS A 141 4.52 24.26 7.20
CA LYS A 141 4.91 25.64 6.86
C LYS A 141 6.17 26.08 7.61
N MET A 142 6.29 25.72 8.86
CA MET A 142 7.47 26.06 9.66
C MET A 142 8.73 25.31 9.19
N LYS A 143 8.57 24.11 8.69
CA LYS A 143 9.71 23.33 8.16
C LYS A 143 10.11 23.71 6.74
N ALA A 144 9.18 24.14 5.92
CA ALA A 144 9.44 24.49 4.52
C ALA A 144 10.44 25.64 4.37
N VAL A 145 10.53 26.56 5.35
CA VAL A 145 11.47 27.69 5.34
C VAL A 145 12.91 27.21 5.52
N SER A 146 13.17 26.11 6.17
CA SER A 146 14.51 25.62 6.47
C SER A 146 15.00 24.48 5.57
N SER A 147 14.15 23.91 4.75
CA SER A 147 14.46 22.70 3.99
C SER A 147 14.64 22.92 2.48
N ALA A 148 14.73 24.16 2.06
CA ALA A 148 14.85 24.53 0.64
C ALA A 148 16.02 23.84 -0.12
#